data_eb4055fdea966826c0558105cc032d9e
#
_entry.id   eb4055fdea966826c0558105cc032d9e
#
_cell.length_a   1.000
_cell.length_b   1.000
_cell.length_c   1.000
_cell.angle_alpha   90.00
_cell.angle_beta   90.00
_cell.angle_gamma   90.00
#
_symmetry.space_group_name_H-M   'P 1'
#
loop_
_entity.id
_entity.type
_entity.pdbx_description
1 polymer ?
#
loop_
_entity_poly.entity_id
_entity_poly.type
_entity_poly.pdbx_seq_one_letter_code
_entity_poly.pdbx_strand_id
1 'polypeptide(L)'
;MKVTIVGAGNVGASCAEYILLKEIVDEIILLDIKEGFAEGKALDLTQTTSTLGFKSKVTGVTNDYSKTSNSDVVVITSGIPRKPGMTREELIGINAGIVKSVSENLLKHSPNAIIIVVSNPMDTMTYLVNKSFDIPRNRIIGMGGILDSSRFKTYISKFTNHNQHDIHAMVIGGHGDTTMIPLTSLARCKNELLSDIVSKDEIKNIASQTMVGGATLTKLLGTSAWYAPGASVSYLVKAIINDTKEVLPCSVYLEGEYNANDICIGVPSIIGKNGFEGVVELDLNQKEFEMFNNSIDAVKQTNFTLNGLI
;
A
#
# COMPACT_ATOMS: atom_id res chain seq x y z
N MET A 1 -19.90 2.91 8.49
CA MET A 1 -18.45 3.22 8.26
C MET A 1 -18.28 3.77 6.85
N LYS A 2 -17.38 4.73 6.67
CA LYS A 2 -17.15 5.45 5.41
C LYS A 2 -15.69 5.45 5.01
N VAL A 3 -15.42 5.16 3.74
CA VAL A 3 -14.08 5.23 3.15
C VAL A 3 -14.07 6.25 2.01
N THR A 4 -13.08 7.13 1.99
CA THR A 4 -12.81 7.99 0.84
C THR A 4 -11.58 7.50 0.08
N ILE A 5 -11.68 7.41 -1.25
CA ILE A 5 -10.57 7.08 -2.15
C ILE A 5 -10.34 8.28 -3.07
N VAL A 6 -9.14 8.86 -3.01
CA VAL A 6 -8.75 9.99 -3.87
C VAL A 6 -7.86 9.50 -5.01
N GLY A 7 -8.33 9.75 -6.23
CA GLY A 7 -7.79 9.20 -7.46
C GLY A 7 -8.69 8.07 -7.98
N ALA A 8 -9.53 8.36 -8.97
CA ALA A 8 -10.46 7.38 -9.59
C ALA A 8 -9.82 6.62 -10.77
N GLY A 9 -8.48 6.59 -10.85
CA GLY A 9 -7.75 5.79 -11.82
C GLY A 9 -7.96 4.28 -11.60
N ASN A 10 -7.23 3.46 -12.34
CA ASN A 10 -7.38 2.00 -12.27
C ASN A 10 -7.22 1.45 -10.84
N VAL A 11 -6.22 1.92 -10.09
CA VAL A 11 -5.99 1.48 -8.70
C VAL A 11 -7.13 1.91 -7.78
N GLY A 12 -7.53 3.19 -7.81
CA GLY A 12 -8.61 3.67 -6.95
C GLY A 12 -9.96 3.02 -7.26
N ALA A 13 -10.29 2.82 -8.54
CA ALA A 13 -11.49 2.10 -8.93
C ALA A 13 -11.47 0.64 -8.45
N SER A 14 -10.32 -0.06 -8.58
CA SER A 14 -10.20 -1.43 -8.04
C SER A 14 -10.25 -1.48 -6.51
N CYS A 15 -9.75 -0.47 -5.80
CA CYS A 15 -9.94 -0.36 -4.36
C CYS A 15 -11.44 -0.29 -4.01
N ALA A 16 -12.18 0.60 -4.68
CA ALA A 16 -13.62 0.75 -4.49
C ALA A 16 -14.37 -0.57 -4.79
N GLU A 17 -14.07 -1.20 -5.91
CA GLU A 17 -14.66 -2.48 -6.32
C GLU A 17 -14.48 -3.56 -5.23
N TYR A 18 -13.26 -3.81 -4.77
CA TYR A 18 -13.03 -4.87 -3.78
C TYR A 18 -13.60 -4.55 -2.40
N ILE A 19 -13.65 -3.27 -2.01
CA ILE A 19 -14.29 -2.85 -0.76
C ILE A 19 -15.81 -3.04 -0.85
N LEU A 20 -16.42 -2.67 -1.99
CA LEU A 20 -17.85 -2.89 -2.25
C LEU A 20 -18.21 -4.37 -2.23
N LEU A 21 -17.52 -5.20 -3.02
CA LEU A 21 -17.79 -6.63 -3.14
C LEU A 21 -17.69 -7.40 -1.82
N LYS A 22 -16.85 -6.91 -0.90
CA LYS A 22 -16.67 -7.52 0.43
C LYS A 22 -17.54 -6.87 1.51
N GLU A 23 -18.36 -5.87 1.15
CA GLU A 23 -19.21 -5.14 2.08
C GLU A 23 -18.47 -4.68 3.37
N ILE A 24 -17.23 -4.18 3.19
CA ILE A 24 -16.37 -3.80 4.33
C ILE A 24 -16.91 -2.55 5.02
N VAL A 25 -17.54 -1.64 4.27
CA VAL A 25 -18.07 -0.35 4.74
C VAL A 25 -19.44 -0.07 4.12
N ASP A 26 -20.17 0.86 4.72
CA ASP A 26 -21.50 1.25 4.23
C ASP A 26 -21.42 2.20 3.04
N GLU A 27 -20.40 3.09 3.03
CA GLU A 27 -20.27 4.16 2.06
C GLU A 27 -18.82 4.31 1.56
N ILE A 28 -18.67 4.47 0.24
CA ILE A 28 -17.41 4.82 -0.41
C ILE A 28 -17.60 6.14 -1.15
N ILE A 29 -16.70 7.09 -0.93
CA ILE A 29 -16.54 8.27 -1.78
C ILE A 29 -15.34 8.04 -2.70
N LEU A 30 -15.57 8.09 -3.99
CA LEU A 30 -14.52 8.06 -5.01
C LEU A 30 -14.35 9.49 -5.55
N LEU A 31 -13.20 10.12 -5.29
CA LEU A 31 -12.94 11.49 -5.65
C LEU A 31 -11.83 11.59 -6.71
N ASP A 32 -12.05 12.42 -7.71
CA ASP A 32 -11.02 12.76 -8.71
C ASP A 32 -11.10 14.25 -9.08
N ILE A 33 -10.03 14.80 -9.63
CA ILE A 33 -10.01 16.17 -10.14
C ILE A 33 -10.56 16.27 -11.57
N LYS A 34 -10.59 15.15 -12.29
CA LYS A 34 -11.09 15.08 -13.66
C LYS A 34 -12.62 15.05 -13.65
N GLU A 35 -13.23 16.04 -14.26
CA GLU A 35 -14.68 16.21 -14.29
C GLU A 35 -15.41 14.97 -14.82
N GLY A 36 -16.40 14.51 -14.08
CA GLY A 36 -17.27 13.39 -14.41
C GLY A 36 -16.59 12.00 -14.33
N PHE A 37 -15.27 11.94 -14.11
CA PHE A 37 -14.54 10.67 -14.16
C PHE A 37 -14.85 9.76 -12.97
N ALA A 38 -14.84 10.32 -11.77
CA ALA A 38 -15.19 9.58 -10.57
C ALA A 38 -16.66 9.20 -10.54
N GLU A 39 -17.53 10.09 -10.99
CA GLU A 39 -18.98 9.86 -11.12
C GLU A 39 -19.28 8.71 -12.08
N GLY A 40 -18.60 8.68 -13.24
CA GLY A 40 -18.74 7.61 -14.21
C GLY A 40 -18.31 6.26 -13.65
N LYS A 41 -17.16 6.20 -12.96
CA LYS A 41 -16.68 5.00 -12.27
C LYS A 41 -17.63 4.52 -11.17
N ALA A 42 -18.14 5.44 -10.37
CA ALA A 42 -19.08 5.12 -9.30
C ALA A 42 -20.44 4.62 -9.85
N LEU A 43 -20.92 5.21 -10.94
CA LEU A 43 -22.13 4.76 -11.61
C LEU A 43 -21.97 3.34 -12.16
N ASP A 44 -20.85 3.04 -12.84
CA ASP A 44 -20.54 1.72 -13.38
C ASP A 44 -20.48 0.67 -12.24
N LEU A 45 -19.77 0.97 -11.15
CA LEU A 45 -19.74 0.12 -9.95
C LEU A 45 -21.13 -0.06 -9.32
N THR A 46 -21.94 1.00 -9.25
CA THR A 46 -23.32 0.91 -8.70
C THR A 46 -24.19 -0.05 -9.53
N GLN A 47 -24.02 -0.10 -10.85
CA GLN A 47 -24.78 -0.99 -11.71
C GLN A 47 -24.50 -2.47 -11.43
N THR A 48 -23.34 -2.81 -10.88
CA THR A 48 -23.00 -4.19 -10.49
C THR A 48 -23.79 -4.67 -9.27
N THR A 49 -24.37 -3.76 -8.47
CA THR A 49 -25.09 -4.08 -7.23
C THR A 49 -26.24 -5.05 -7.46
N SER A 50 -27.03 -4.86 -8.52
CA SER A 50 -28.18 -5.71 -8.84
C SER A 50 -27.78 -7.14 -9.24
N THR A 51 -26.57 -7.30 -9.74
CA THR A 51 -26.03 -8.60 -10.19
C THR A 51 -25.29 -9.32 -9.06
N LEU A 52 -24.57 -8.58 -8.24
CA LEU A 52 -23.66 -9.13 -7.21
C LEU A 52 -24.24 -9.06 -5.80
N GLY A 53 -25.31 -8.28 -5.58
CA GLY A 53 -26.14 -8.32 -4.38
C GLY A 53 -25.57 -7.61 -3.14
N PHE A 54 -24.53 -6.76 -3.25
CA PHE A 54 -24.01 -6.01 -2.12
C PHE A 54 -24.84 -4.75 -1.79
N LYS A 55 -24.73 -4.26 -0.55
CA LYS A 55 -25.53 -3.12 -0.03
C LYS A 55 -24.73 -1.83 0.09
N SER A 56 -23.41 -1.91 0.12
CA SER A 56 -22.53 -0.75 0.22
C SER A 56 -22.78 0.23 -0.93
N LYS A 57 -22.70 1.53 -0.64
CA LYS A 57 -22.93 2.61 -1.62
C LYS A 57 -21.60 3.18 -2.09
N VAL A 58 -21.51 3.53 -3.36
CA VAL A 58 -20.38 4.29 -3.92
C VAL A 58 -20.90 5.58 -4.56
N THR A 59 -20.23 6.69 -4.23
CA THR A 59 -20.54 8.01 -4.80
C THR A 59 -19.27 8.58 -5.40
N GLY A 60 -19.33 8.94 -6.68
CA GLY A 60 -18.26 9.65 -7.37
C GLY A 60 -18.44 11.16 -7.19
N VAL A 61 -17.33 11.88 -7.02
CA VAL A 61 -17.33 13.33 -6.89
C VAL A 61 -16.14 13.96 -7.58
N THR A 62 -16.36 15.06 -8.29
CA THR A 62 -15.31 15.85 -8.93
C THR A 62 -14.87 16.97 -7.99
N ASN A 63 -13.63 16.90 -7.50
CA ASN A 63 -12.94 17.95 -6.72
C ASN A 63 -13.73 18.55 -5.53
N ASP A 64 -14.75 17.85 -5.03
CA ASP A 64 -15.57 18.28 -3.87
C ASP A 64 -15.19 17.50 -2.62
N TYR A 65 -14.20 18.02 -1.90
CA TYR A 65 -13.73 17.41 -0.64
C TYR A 65 -14.75 17.51 0.50
N SER A 66 -15.80 18.33 0.40
CA SER A 66 -16.86 18.39 1.43
C SER A 66 -17.59 17.03 1.58
N LYS A 67 -17.67 16.26 0.49
CA LYS A 67 -18.27 14.92 0.48
C LYS A 67 -17.44 13.87 1.24
N THR A 68 -16.15 14.15 1.46
CA THR A 68 -15.27 13.26 2.20
C THR A 68 -15.44 13.36 3.71
N SER A 69 -16.27 14.28 4.19
CA SER A 69 -16.45 14.56 5.63
C SER A 69 -16.79 13.30 6.43
N ASN A 70 -16.14 13.18 7.59
CA ASN A 70 -16.31 12.08 8.54
C ASN A 70 -15.96 10.69 7.95
N SER A 71 -14.98 10.60 7.07
CA SER A 71 -14.42 9.33 6.65
C SER A 71 -13.64 8.69 7.78
N ASP A 72 -13.84 7.37 7.99
CA ASP A 72 -13.07 6.57 8.95
C ASP A 72 -11.67 6.27 8.40
N VAL A 73 -11.59 5.99 7.09
CA VAL A 73 -10.35 5.74 6.37
C VAL A 73 -10.33 6.55 5.09
N VAL A 74 -9.17 7.12 4.76
CA VAL A 74 -8.93 7.78 3.49
C VAL A 74 -7.77 7.10 2.75
N VAL A 75 -7.93 6.84 1.46
CA VAL A 75 -6.95 6.17 0.62
C VAL A 75 -6.48 7.13 -0.46
N ILE A 76 -5.18 7.39 -0.52
CA ILE A 76 -4.57 8.31 -1.48
C ILE A 76 -3.89 7.48 -2.57
N THR A 77 -4.55 7.40 -3.74
CA THR A 77 -4.00 6.74 -4.95
C THR A 77 -3.66 7.77 -6.03
N SER A 78 -3.87 9.05 -5.74
CA SER A 78 -3.62 10.15 -6.68
C SER A 78 -2.12 10.38 -6.88
N GLY A 79 -1.76 10.69 -8.11
CA GLY A 79 -0.39 10.93 -8.54
C GLY A 79 -0.28 10.73 -10.05
N ILE A 80 0.85 11.12 -10.60
CA ILE A 80 1.14 10.88 -12.02
C ILE A 80 2.14 9.74 -12.20
N PRO A 81 2.02 8.94 -13.26
CA PRO A 81 3.07 8.00 -13.63
C PRO A 81 4.27 8.74 -14.22
N ARG A 82 5.44 8.13 -14.17
CA ARG A 82 6.64 8.66 -14.82
C ARG A 82 6.43 8.77 -16.32
N LYS A 83 6.66 9.95 -16.86
CA LYS A 83 6.60 10.21 -18.32
C LYS A 83 7.99 10.09 -18.96
N PRO A 84 8.08 9.79 -20.27
CA PRO A 84 9.35 9.84 -20.98
C PRO A 84 10.04 11.20 -20.83
N GLY A 85 11.34 11.20 -20.51
CA GLY A 85 12.13 12.41 -20.28
C GLY A 85 12.05 13.01 -18.88
N MET A 86 11.15 12.56 -18.02
CA MET A 86 11.04 13.02 -16.63
C MET A 86 12.08 12.36 -15.75
N THR A 87 12.79 13.15 -14.94
CA THR A 87 13.72 12.64 -13.93
C THR A 87 12.93 12.00 -12.76
N ARG A 88 13.63 11.25 -11.91
CA ARG A 88 13.04 10.68 -10.70
C ARG A 88 12.67 11.78 -9.71
N GLU A 89 13.52 12.77 -9.57
CA GLU A 89 13.34 13.91 -8.66
C GLU A 89 12.14 14.77 -9.08
N GLU A 90 11.99 15.06 -10.38
CA GLU A 90 10.81 15.76 -10.90
C GLU A 90 9.51 15.03 -10.59
N LEU A 91 9.48 13.71 -10.79
CA LEU A 91 8.32 12.90 -10.48
C LEU A 91 7.99 12.94 -8.98
N ILE A 92 9.00 12.81 -8.11
CA ILE A 92 8.83 12.88 -6.67
C ILE A 92 8.27 14.25 -6.27
N GLY A 93 8.83 15.35 -6.78
CA GLY A 93 8.38 16.70 -6.48
C GLY A 93 6.90 16.93 -6.86
N ILE A 94 6.50 16.48 -8.06
CA ILE A 94 5.11 16.59 -8.53
C ILE A 94 4.18 15.76 -7.63
N ASN A 95 4.50 14.51 -7.38
CA ASN A 95 3.68 13.64 -6.57
C ASN A 95 3.62 14.10 -5.10
N ALA A 96 4.71 14.65 -4.56
CA ALA A 96 4.74 15.24 -3.22
C ALA A 96 3.75 16.41 -3.11
N GLY A 97 3.74 17.31 -4.08
CA GLY A 97 2.77 18.42 -4.14
C GLY A 97 1.32 17.93 -4.18
N ILE A 98 1.05 16.89 -4.98
CA ILE A 98 -0.29 16.28 -5.08
C ILE A 98 -0.68 15.65 -3.75
N VAL A 99 0.15 14.78 -3.18
CA VAL A 99 -0.15 14.04 -1.95
C VAL A 99 -0.33 14.99 -0.77
N LYS A 100 0.52 16.03 -0.64
CA LYS A 100 0.41 17.05 0.42
C LYS A 100 -0.91 17.81 0.31
N SER A 101 -1.26 18.31 -0.87
CA SER A 101 -2.51 19.02 -1.11
C SER A 101 -3.75 18.16 -0.85
N VAL A 102 -3.74 16.91 -1.32
CA VAL A 102 -4.83 15.95 -1.07
C VAL A 102 -4.97 15.68 0.43
N SER A 103 -3.88 15.41 1.13
CA SER A 103 -3.89 15.15 2.57
C SER A 103 -4.42 16.34 3.36
N GLU A 104 -3.99 17.56 3.03
CA GLU A 104 -4.47 18.78 3.66
C GLU A 104 -5.99 18.93 3.51
N ASN A 105 -6.52 18.75 2.29
CA ASN A 105 -7.95 18.85 2.04
C ASN A 105 -8.75 17.75 2.73
N LEU A 106 -8.25 16.51 2.75
CA LEU A 106 -8.89 15.42 3.48
C LEU A 106 -8.95 15.69 4.98
N LEU A 107 -7.87 16.17 5.58
CA LEU A 107 -7.80 16.46 7.02
C LEU A 107 -8.73 17.60 7.46
N LYS A 108 -9.01 18.59 6.58
CA LYS A 108 -10.02 19.63 6.84
C LYS A 108 -11.42 19.05 7.04
N HIS A 109 -11.75 17.97 6.36
CA HIS A 109 -13.09 17.37 6.38
C HIS A 109 -13.17 16.07 7.20
N SER A 110 -12.05 15.37 7.37
CA SER A 110 -11.94 14.12 8.12
C SER A 110 -10.70 14.12 9.02
N PRO A 111 -10.65 14.99 10.05
CA PRO A 111 -9.45 15.20 10.87
C PRO A 111 -9.02 13.96 11.67
N ASN A 112 -9.92 13.01 11.86
CA ASN A 112 -9.64 11.78 12.63
C ASN A 112 -9.43 10.55 11.74
N ALA A 113 -9.50 10.67 10.42
CA ALA A 113 -9.34 9.55 9.51
C ALA A 113 -7.96 8.88 9.63
N ILE A 114 -7.92 7.58 9.37
CA ILE A 114 -6.68 6.86 9.10
C ILE A 114 -6.35 7.05 7.62
N ILE A 115 -5.11 7.46 7.34
CA ILE A 115 -4.62 7.74 5.98
C ILE A 115 -3.84 6.54 5.47
N ILE A 116 -4.28 5.98 4.35
CA ILE A 116 -3.54 4.96 3.61
C ILE A 116 -2.93 5.61 2.37
N VAL A 117 -1.61 5.58 2.26
CA VAL A 117 -0.86 6.11 1.11
C VAL A 117 -0.51 4.97 0.17
N VAL A 118 -0.87 5.15 -1.12
CA VAL A 118 -0.58 4.21 -2.21
C VAL A 118 0.26 4.86 -3.31
N SER A 119 0.25 6.20 -3.34
CA SER A 119 0.96 7.01 -4.34
C SER A 119 2.47 6.81 -4.27
N ASN A 120 3.11 6.63 -5.43
CA ASN A 120 4.55 6.36 -5.53
C ASN A 120 5.41 7.63 -5.68
N PRO A 121 6.65 7.59 -5.11
CA PRO A 121 7.27 6.52 -4.32
C PRO A 121 6.62 6.39 -2.94
N MET A 122 6.03 5.23 -2.65
CA MET A 122 5.07 5.06 -1.56
C MET A 122 5.67 5.36 -0.18
N ASP A 123 6.85 4.86 0.15
CA ASP A 123 7.50 5.11 1.44
C ASP A 123 7.79 6.60 1.64
N THR A 124 8.30 7.26 0.58
CA THR A 124 8.61 8.69 0.58
C THR A 124 7.33 9.53 0.69
N MET A 125 6.24 9.15 0.03
CA MET A 125 4.96 9.86 0.15
C MET A 125 4.33 9.65 1.54
N THR A 126 4.46 8.47 2.12
CA THR A 126 4.03 8.18 3.50
C THR A 126 4.83 9.02 4.51
N TYR A 127 6.15 9.11 4.33
CA TYR A 127 7.03 9.97 5.12
C TYR A 127 6.64 11.45 4.98
N LEU A 128 6.38 11.93 3.76
CA LEU A 128 5.92 13.30 3.52
C LEU A 128 4.65 13.63 4.31
N VAL A 129 3.65 12.76 4.29
CA VAL A 129 2.40 12.98 5.04
C VAL A 129 2.68 13.04 6.53
N ASN A 130 3.50 12.12 7.06
CA ASN A 130 3.87 12.08 8.47
C ASN A 130 4.58 13.36 8.92
N LYS A 131 5.47 13.91 8.09
CA LYS A 131 6.26 15.12 8.44
C LYS A 131 5.51 16.44 8.19
N SER A 132 4.51 16.44 7.31
CA SER A 132 3.81 17.67 6.92
C SER A 132 2.63 18.02 7.83
N PHE A 133 2.11 17.09 8.60
CA PHE A 133 0.89 17.30 9.38
C PHE A 133 1.09 16.82 10.83
N ASP A 134 0.56 17.60 11.78
CA ASP A 134 0.57 17.24 13.21
C ASP A 134 -0.59 16.26 13.52
N ILE A 135 -0.38 15.02 13.08
CA ILE A 135 -1.30 13.90 13.34
C ILE A 135 -0.53 12.71 13.89
N PRO A 136 -1.12 11.90 14.78
CA PRO A 136 -0.44 10.74 15.33
C PRO A 136 0.07 9.77 14.25
N ARG A 137 1.33 9.32 14.36
CA ARG A 137 1.97 8.44 13.38
C ARG A 137 1.20 7.16 13.10
N ASN A 138 0.48 6.64 14.10
CA ASN A 138 -0.32 5.43 13.96
C ASN A 138 -1.47 5.54 12.96
N ARG A 139 -1.87 6.75 12.58
CA ARG A 139 -2.93 6.98 11.59
C ARG A 139 -2.42 7.15 10.15
N ILE A 140 -1.11 7.01 9.93
CA ILE A 140 -0.52 7.14 8.58
C ILE A 140 0.16 5.83 8.22
N ILE A 141 -0.34 5.18 7.18
CA ILE A 141 0.09 3.84 6.75
C ILE A 141 0.33 3.84 5.25
N GLY A 142 1.50 3.39 4.82
CA GLY A 142 1.79 3.13 3.41
C GLY A 142 1.47 1.68 3.05
N MET A 143 0.69 1.48 1.98
CA MET A 143 0.36 0.15 1.46
C MET A 143 1.38 -0.27 0.40
N GLY A 144 2.33 -1.11 0.77
CA GLY A 144 3.36 -1.67 -0.12
C GLY A 144 3.61 -3.15 0.15
N GLY A 145 4.09 -3.48 1.34
CA GLY A 145 4.50 -4.83 1.72
C GLY A 145 3.39 -5.89 1.61
N ILE A 146 2.12 -5.54 1.80
CA ILE A 146 0.98 -6.45 1.57
C ILE A 146 0.96 -6.90 0.12
N LEU A 147 1.08 -5.97 -0.82
CA LEU A 147 1.15 -6.24 -2.25
C LEU A 147 2.39 -7.06 -2.62
N ASP A 148 3.56 -6.68 -2.10
CA ASP A 148 4.81 -7.37 -2.38
C ASP A 148 4.80 -8.80 -1.83
N SER A 149 4.22 -8.99 -0.63
CA SER A 149 4.02 -10.31 -0.05
C SER A 149 3.05 -11.17 -0.87
N SER A 150 2.04 -10.58 -1.49
CA SER A 150 1.14 -11.31 -2.40
C SER A 150 1.88 -11.82 -3.65
N ARG A 151 2.80 -11.02 -4.18
CA ARG A 151 3.69 -11.43 -5.29
C ARG A 151 4.62 -12.56 -4.84
N PHE A 152 5.22 -12.43 -3.66
CA PHE A 152 6.10 -13.45 -3.10
C PHE A 152 5.37 -14.79 -2.94
N LYS A 153 4.18 -14.79 -2.34
CA LYS A 153 3.32 -15.98 -2.24
C LYS A 153 2.96 -16.56 -3.61
N THR A 154 2.71 -15.72 -4.60
CA THR A 154 2.42 -16.17 -5.98
C THR A 154 3.61 -16.90 -6.58
N TYR A 155 4.83 -16.39 -6.42
CA TYR A 155 6.02 -17.08 -6.94
C TYR A 155 6.34 -18.35 -6.16
N ILE A 156 6.22 -18.35 -4.83
CA ILE A 156 6.34 -19.59 -4.03
C ILE A 156 5.34 -20.64 -4.53
N SER A 157 4.07 -20.28 -4.70
CA SER A 157 3.03 -21.18 -5.20
C SER A 157 3.39 -21.82 -6.56
N LYS A 158 3.96 -21.03 -7.48
CA LYS A 158 4.40 -21.53 -8.79
C LYS A 158 5.52 -22.57 -8.72
N PHE A 159 6.42 -22.47 -7.74
CA PHE A 159 7.54 -23.38 -7.57
C PHE A 159 7.22 -24.61 -6.71
N THR A 160 6.23 -24.46 -5.81
CA THR A 160 5.93 -25.51 -4.83
C THR A 160 4.61 -26.25 -5.08
N ASN A 161 3.79 -25.77 -6.01
CA ASN A 161 2.40 -26.21 -6.26
C ASN A 161 1.47 -26.14 -5.02
N HIS A 162 1.85 -25.38 -3.97
CA HIS A 162 0.97 -25.11 -2.85
C HIS A 162 0.00 -23.98 -3.18
N ASN A 163 -1.22 -24.03 -2.62
CA ASN A 163 -2.15 -22.92 -2.71
C ASN A 163 -1.60 -21.69 -1.97
N GLN A 164 -1.85 -20.48 -2.50
CA GLN A 164 -1.37 -19.25 -1.87
C GLN A 164 -1.90 -19.05 -0.44
N HIS A 165 -3.07 -19.62 -0.09
CA HIS A 165 -3.62 -19.59 1.26
C HIS A 165 -2.80 -20.42 2.26
N ASP A 166 -2.10 -21.44 1.79
CA ASP A 166 -1.23 -22.29 2.61
C ASP A 166 0.20 -21.73 2.77
N ILE A 167 0.46 -20.56 2.18
CA ILE A 167 1.80 -19.96 2.17
C ILE A 167 1.84 -18.79 3.16
N HIS A 168 2.71 -18.90 4.16
CA HIS A 168 3.05 -17.84 5.10
C HIS A 168 4.38 -17.23 4.67
N ALA A 169 4.33 -16.04 4.08
CA ALA A 169 5.50 -15.36 3.56
C ALA A 169 5.27 -13.87 3.59
N MET A 170 6.32 -13.11 3.88
CA MET A 170 6.29 -11.66 4.05
C MET A 170 7.44 -10.99 3.32
N VAL A 171 7.17 -9.80 2.81
CA VAL A 171 8.17 -8.88 2.26
C VAL A 171 8.19 -7.64 3.14
N ILE A 172 9.38 -7.22 3.57
CA ILE A 172 9.63 -6.00 4.32
C ILE A 172 10.58 -5.07 3.55
N GLY A 173 10.96 -3.95 4.16
CA GLY A 173 11.84 -2.96 3.50
C GLY A 173 11.07 -1.97 2.64
N GLY A 174 11.77 -1.17 1.85
CA GLY A 174 11.18 -0.18 0.96
C GLY A 174 10.41 -0.81 -0.20
N HIS A 175 9.35 -0.14 -0.65
CA HIS A 175 8.50 -0.59 -1.76
C HIS A 175 9.14 -0.24 -3.13
N GLY A 176 10.26 -0.85 -3.43
CA GLY A 176 10.98 -0.66 -4.70
C GLY A 176 11.76 -1.92 -5.09
N ASP A 177 12.02 -2.09 -6.39
CA ASP A 177 12.62 -3.30 -6.95
C ASP A 177 13.99 -3.67 -6.33
N THR A 178 14.70 -2.69 -5.77
CA THR A 178 16.02 -2.87 -5.13
C THR A 178 15.98 -2.75 -3.62
N THR A 179 14.85 -2.39 -3.03
CA THR A 179 14.73 -2.09 -1.59
C THR A 179 13.83 -3.04 -0.84
N MET A 180 12.96 -3.80 -1.53
CA MET A 180 12.14 -4.80 -0.88
C MET A 180 12.93 -6.07 -0.53
N ILE A 181 12.56 -6.71 0.56
CA ILE A 181 13.26 -7.88 1.11
C ILE A 181 12.25 -9.00 1.33
N PRO A 182 12.16 -9.95 0.40
CA PRO A 182 11.41 -11.17 0.63
C PRO A 182 12.09 -12.00 1.73
N LEU A 183 11.41 -12.21 2.86
CA LEU A 183 11.95 -12.96 4.01
C LEU A 183 11.92 -14.46 3.72
N THR A 184 12.88 -14.92 2.92
CA THR A 184 12.95 -16.31 2.47
C THR A 184 13.27 -17.30 3.59
N SER A 185 13.95 -16.85 4.64
CA SER A 185 14.29 -17.67 5.81
C SER A 185 13.09 -18.01 6.68
N LEU A 186 12.07 -17.12 6.67
CA LEU A 186 10.86 -17.24 7.47
C LEU A 186 9.66 -17.78 6.69
N ALA A 187 9.80 -17.90 5.35
CA ALA A 187 8.72 -18.37 4.49
C ALA A 187 8.39 -19.84 4.74
N ARG A 188 7.09 -20.16 4.79
CA ARG A 188 6.57 -21.50 5.02
C ARG A 188 5.43 -21.83 4.07
N CYS A 189 5.37 -23.09 3.67
CA CYS A 189 4.20 -23.69 3.04
C CYS A 189 3.56 -24.63 4.06
N LYS A 190 2.37 -24.28 4.56
CA LYS A 190 1.78 -24.89 5.75
C LYS A 190 2.77 -24.81 6.93
N ASN A 191 3.26 -25.96 7.41
CA ASN A 191 4.17 -26.06 8.56
C ASN A 191 5.64 -26.25 8.17
N GLU A 192 5.95 -26.43 6.86
CA GLU A 192 7.30 -26.69 6.38
C GLU A 192 8.00 -25.41 5.94
N LEU A 193 9.28 -25.26 6.27
CA LEU A 193 10.07 -24.13 5.80
C LEU A 193 10.26 -24.21 4.28
N LEU A 194 10.26 -23.06 3.62
CA LEU A 194 10.51 -23.00 2.18
C LEU A 194 11.85 -23.64 1.80
N SER A 195 12.88 -23.50 2.66
CA SER A 195 14.20 -24.10 2.49
C SER A 195 14.21 -25.61 2.49
N ASP A 196 13.19 -26.26 3.05
CA ASP A 196 13.07 -27.71 3.13
C ASP A 196 12.33 -28.29 1.92
N ILE A 197 11.61 -27.42 1.18
CA ILE A 197 10.74 -27.83 0.07
C ILE A 197 11.39 -27.57 -1.29
N VAL A 198 12.17 -26.49 -1.42
CA VAL A 198 12.80 -26.09 -2.68
C VAL A 198 14.30 -25.83 -2.50
N SER A 199 15.03 -25.95 -3.61
CA SER A 199 16.49 -25.72 -3.62
C SER A 199 16.87 -24.26 -3.37
N LYS A 200 18.13 -24.03 -2.97
CA LYS A 200 18.67 -22.68 -2.77
C LYS A 200 18.59 -21.81 -4.02
N ASP A 201 18.72 -22.39 -5.21
CA ASP A 201 18.66 -21.64 -6.46
C ASP A 201 17.23 -21.28 -6.81
N GLU A 202 16.25 -22.13 -6.51
CA GLU A 202 14.83 -21.80 -6.62
C GLU A 202 14.44 -20.69 -5.65
N ILE A 203 14.91 -20.72 -4.40
CA ILE A 203 14.68 -19.63 -3.43
C ILE A 203 15.20 -18.30 -3.97
N LYS A 204 16.44 -18.27 -4.52
CA LYS A 204 17.00 -17.06 -5.13
C LYS A 204 16.15 -16.56 -6.30
N ASN A 205 15.66 -17.47 -7.14
CA ASN A 205 14.81 -17.16 -8.28
C ASN A 205 13.45 -16.58 -7.84
N ILE A 206 12.81 -17.23 -6.85
CA ILE A 206 11.56 -16.74 -6.23
C ILE A 206 11.74 -15.31 -5.69
N ALA A 207 12.80 -15.07 -4.90
CA ALA A 207 13.10 -13.76 -4.36
C ALA A 207 13.33 -12.71 -5.46
N SER A 208 14.15 -13.03 -6.46
CA SER A 208 14.44 -12.13 -7.58
C SER A 208 13.17 -11.79 -8.39
N GLN A 209 12.33 -12.78 -8.72
CA GLN A 209 11.08 -12.53 -9.42
C GLN A 209 10.09 -11.69 -8.58
N THR A 210 10.09 -11.86 -7.26
CA THR A 210 9.29 -11.04 -6.35
C THR A 210 9.71 -9.59 -6.43
N MET A 211 11.01 -9.31 -6.32
CA MET A 211 11.57 -7.95 -6.34
C MET A 211 11.23 -7.20 -7.62
N VAL A 212 11.34 -7.84 -8.78
CA VAL A 212 11.03 -7.22 -10.08
C VAL A 212 9.59 -7.40 -10.54
N GLY A 213 8.72 -7.94 -9.68
CA GLY A 213 7.33 -8.27 -10.04
C GLY A 213 6.51 -7.07 -10.51
N GLY A 214 6.75 -5.88 -9.94
CA GLY A 214 6.13 -4.63 -10.37
C GLY A 214 6.54 -4.21 -11.78
N ALA A 215 7.84 -4.21 -12.04
CA ALA A 215 8.39 -3.88 -13.37
C ALA A 215 7.94 -4.90 -14.43
N THR A 216 7.90 -6.18 -14.09
CA THR A 216 7.40 -7.26 -14.98
C THR A 216 5.95 -7.01 -15.40
N LEU A 217 5.06 -6.69 -14.45
CA LEU A 217 3.66 -6.38 -14.77
C LEU A 217 3.52 -5.11 -15.60
N THR A 218 4.29 -4.07 -15.28
CA THR A 218 4.29 -2.82 -16.06
C THR A 218 4.71 -3.07 -17.51
N LYS A 219 5.71 -3.92 -17.73
CA LYS A 219 6.14 -4.32 -19.09
C LYS A 219 5.05 -5.09 -19.85
N LEU A 220 4.34 -5.99 -19.18
CA LEU A 220 3.30 -6.82 -19.79
C LEU A 220 2.00 -6.05 -20.05
N LEU A 221 1.62 -5.14 -19.15
CA LEU A 221 0.35 -4.41 -19.23
C LEU A 221 0.47 -3.05 -19.95
N GLY A 222 1.69 -2.54 -20.15
CA GLY A 222 1.94 -1.17 -20.63
C GLY A 222 1.64 -0.08 -19.58
N THR A 223 1.25 -0.48 -18.37
CA THR A 223 0.93 0.40 -17.25
C THR A 223 1.14 -0.34 -15.92
N SER A 224 1.07 0.37 -14.79
CA SER A 224 1.16 -0.24 -13.46
C SER A 224 -0.01 -1.21 -13.20
N ALA A 225 0.24 -2.24 -12.40
CA ALA A 225 -0.79 -3.15 -11.94
C ALA A 225 -1.87 -2.41 -11.12
N TRP A 226 -3.10 -2.90 -11.12
CA TRP A 226 -4.20 -2.30 -10.36
C TRP A 226 -5.05 -3.31 -9.57
N TYR A 227 -5.25 -4.55 -10.04
CA TYR A 227 -6.06 -5.55 -9.33
C TYR A 227 -5.43 -5.93 -7.97
N ALA A 228 -4.19 -6.37 -7.96
CA ALA A 228 -3.52 -6.75 -6.71
C ALA A 228 -3.31 -5.57 -5.75
N PRO A 229 -2.93 -4.35 -6.20
CA PRO A 229 -2.95 -3.16 -5.35
C PRO A 229 -4.33 -2.87 -4.75
N GLY A 230 -5.39 -2.90 -5.54
CA GLY A 230 -6.76 -2.70 -5.06
C GLY A 230 -7.18 -3.73 -4.02
N ALA A 231 -6.87 -5.01 -4.25
CA ALA A 231 -7.12 -6.08 -3.30
C ALA A 231 -6.32 -5.91 -1.99
N SER A 232 -5.07 -5.46 -2.08
CA SER A 232 -4.20 -5.21 -0.92
C SER A 232 -4.71 -4.04 -0.07
N VAL A 233 -5.15 -2.95 -0.71
CA VAL A 233 -5.82 -1.83 -0.01
C VAL A 233 -7.10 -2.30 0.66
N SER A 234 -7.97 -3.03 -0.04
CA SER A 234 -9.21 -3.57 0.51
C SER A 234 -8.94 -4.46 1.74
N TYR A 235 -7.86 -5.25 1.71
CA TYR A 235 -7.46 -6.09 2.83
C TYR A 235 -7.02 -5.24 4.04
N LEU A 236 -6.21 -4.22 3.82
CA LEU A 236 -5.77 -3.28 4.85
C LEU A 236 -6.96 -2.51 5.45
N VAL A 237 -7.87 -1.99 4.61
CA VAL A 237 -9.10 -1.31 5.07
C VAL A 237 -9.94 -2.26 5.92
N LYS A 238 -10.11 -3.52 5.51
CA LYS A 238 -10.83 -4.54 6.30
C LYS A 238 -10.19 -4.76 7.67
N ALA A 239 -8.86 -4.84 7.72
CA ALA A 239 -8.13 -5.03 8.99
C ALA A 239 -8.37 -3.86 9.96
N ILE A 240 -8.39 -2.63 9.46
CA ILE A 240 -8.67 -1.42 10.24
C ILE A 240 -10.13 -1.42 10.71
N ILE A 241 -11.08 -1.54 9.79
CA ILE A 241 -12.51 -1.41 10.08
C ILE A 241 -13.01 -2.50 11.04
N ASN A 242 -12.50 -3.73 10.88
CA ASN A 242 -12.90 -4.88 11.70
C ASN A 242 -12.02 -5.10 12.94
N ASP A 243 -11.05 -4.21 13.19
CA ASP A 243 -10.12 -4.29 14.33
C ASP A 243 -9.44 -5.66 14.47
N THR A 244 -8.92 -6.22 13.35
CA THR A 244 -8.49 -7.64 13.32
C THR A 244 -7.21 -7.92 14.09
N LYS A 245 -6.40 -6.90 14.35
CA LYS A 245 -5.07 -7.02 14.98
C LYS A 245 -4.10 -7.94 14.20
N GLU A 246 -4.35 -8.09 12.92
CA GLU A 246 -3.44 -8.85 12.06
C GLU A 246 -2.10 -8.13 11.92
N VAL A 247 -1.02 -8.93 11.85
CA VAL A 247 0.33 -8.43 11.56
C VAL A 247 0.50 -8.36 10.05
N LEU A 248 0.49 -7.14 9.50
CA LEU A 248 0.59 -6.88 8.08
C LEU A 248 1.85 -6.06 7.76
N PRO A 249 2.59 -6.39 6.68
CA PRO A 249 3.74 -5.58 6.28
C PRO A 249 3.26 -4.26 5.66
N CYS A 250 3.42 -3.20 6.42
CA CYS A 250 3.03 -1.83 6.04
C CYS A 250 4.20 -0.87 6.22
N SER A 251 4.25 0.17 5.39
CA SER A 251 5.18 1.28 5.60
C SER A 251 4.64 2.18 6.69
N VAL A 252 5.36 2.27 7.80
CA VAL A 252 5.00 3.09 8.96
C VAL A 252 6.21 3.88 9.43
N TYR A 253 5.95 5.00 10.09
CA TYR A 253 7.01 5.86 10.63
C TYR A 253 7.66 5.21 11.86
N LEU A 254 8.97 4.98 11.80
CA LEU A 254 9.75 4.34 12.85
C LEU A 254 10.35 5.37 13.82
N GLU A 255 10.29 5.05 15.11
CA GLU A 255 10.81 5.83 16.23
C GLU A 255 11.69 4.98 17.15
N GLY A 256 12.51 4.09 16.59
CA GLY A 256 13.42 3.20 17.30
C GLY A 256 13.31 1.74 16.91
N GLU A 257 12.18 1.33 16.36
CA GLU A 257 11.96 -0.04 15.91
C GLU A 257 13.01 -0.43 14.84
N TYR A 258 13.53 -1.64 14.90
CA TYR A 258 14.65 -2.12 14.06
C TYR A 258 15.89 -1.21 14.10
N ASN A 259 16.11 -0.49 15.24
CA ASN A 259 17.15 0.54 15.40
C ASN A 259 17.07 1.67 14.35
N ALA A 260 15.91 1.89 13.74
CA ALA A 260 15.66 2.90 12.72
C ALA A 260 14.80 4.05 13.26
N ASN A 261 15.15 5.26 12.85
CA ASN A 261 14.42 6.48 13.22
C ASN A 261 14.24 7.36 11.99
N ASP A 262 13.19 8.19 12.03
CA ASP A 262 12.91 9.22 11.03
C ASP A 262 12.81 8.69 9.61
N ILE A 263 12.01 7.65 9.45
CA ILE A 263 11.77 6.98 8.17
C ILE A 263 10.41 6.28 8.17
N CYS A 264 9.73 6.29 7.03
CA CYS A 264 8.65 5.35 6.74
C CYS A 264 9.20 4.22 5.88
N ILE A 265 9.03 2.99 6.32
CA ILE A 265 9.51 1.79 5.62
C ILE A 265 8.64 0.58 5.99
N GLY A 266 8.55 -0.39 5.09
CA GLY A 266 7.75 -1.60 5.28
C GLY A 266 8.29 -2.48 6.40
N VAL A 267 7.48 -2.66 7.45
CA VAL A 267 7.75 -3.55 8.59
C VAL A 267 6.49 -4.29 9.00
N PRO A 268 6.60 -5.44 9.69
CA PRO A 268 5.43 -6.14 10.24
C PRO A 268 4.73 -5.25 11.27
N SER A 269 3.52 -4.81 10.97
CA SER A 269 2.75 -3.86 11.76
C SER A 269 1.44 -4.48 12.23
N ILE A 270 1.11 -4.35 13.52
CA ILE A 270 -0.19 -4.76 14.06
C ILE A 270 -1.21 -3.73 13.60
N ILE A 271 -2.20 -4.16 12.83
CA ILE A 271 -3.22 -3.29 12.25
C ILE A 271 -4.56 -3.49 12.95
N GLY A 272 -5.11 -2.40 13.45
CA GLY A 272 -6.40 -2.38 14.10
C GLY A 272 -7.16 -1.07 13.88
N LYS A 273 -8.24 -0.88 14.61
CA LYS A 273 -9.15 0.28 14.47
C LYS A 273 -8.51 1.65 14.68
N ASN A 274 -7.35 1.70 15.35
CA ASN A 274 -6.61 2.94 15.56
C ASN A 274 -5.52 3.19 14.51
N GLY A 275 -5.47 2.37 13.46
CA GLY A 275 -4.42 2.37 12.46
C GLY A 275 -3.35 1.31 12.74
N PHE A 276 -2.06 1.65 12.64
CA PHE A 276 -1.02 0.73 13.12
C PHE A 276 -0.82 0.91 14.64
N GLU A 277 -0.83 -0.19 15.37
CA GLU A 277 -0.84 -0.16 16.83
C GLU A 277 0.47 -0.64 17.46
N GLY A 278 1.40 -1.10 16.64
CA GLY A 278 2.73 -1.53 17.04
C GLY A 278 3.47 -2.20 15.90
N VAL A 279 4.78 -2.30 16.03
CA VAL A 279 5.66 -3.02 15.12
C VAL A 279 6.08 -4.34 15.77
N VAL A 280 6.05 -5.42 15.01
CA VAL A 280 6.59 -6.72 15.43
C VAL A 280 8.00 -6.85 14.85
N GLU A 281 9.01 -6.79 15.70
CA GLU A 281 10.39 -7.00 15.27
C GLU A 281 10.64 -8.51 15.09
N LEU A 282 10.94 -8.91 13.85
CA LEU A 282 11.27 -10.28 13.52
C LEU A 282 12.75 -10.56 13.77
N ASP A 283 13.08 -11.79 14.12
CA ASP A 283 14.47 -12.27 14.20
C ASP A 283 15.02 -12.52 12.80
N LEU A 284 15.55 -11.45 12.20
CA LEU A 284 16.15 -11.49 10.86
C LEU A 284 17.53 -12.15 10.93
N ASN A 285 17.84 -13.03 9.98
CA ASN A 285 19.21 -13.49 9.85
C ASN A 285 20.14 -12.35 9.42
N GLN A 286 21.47 -12.54 9.59
CA GLN A 286 22.46 -11.50 9.33
C GLN A 286 22.32 -10.88 7.92
N LYS A 287 22.08 -11.71 6.89
CA LYS A 287 21.93 -11.24 5.51
C LYS A 287 20.65 -10.39 5.33
N GLU A 288 19.53 -10.82 5.87
CA GLU A 288 18.25 -10.09 5.81
C GLU A 288 18.35 -8.77 6.58
N PHE A 289 19.05 -8.77 7.72
CA PHE A 289 19.32 -7.56 8.49
C PHE A 289 20.20 -6.57 7.73
N GLU A 290 21.27 -7.03 7.08
CA GLU A 290 22.11 -6.19 6.23
C GLU A 290 21.31 -5.60 5.04
N MET A 291 20.47 -6.42 4.40
CA MET A 291 19.58 -5.96 3.34
C MET A 291 18.59 -4.90 3.84
N PHE A 292 18.08 -5.05 5.07
CA PHE A 292 17.16 -4.10 5.67
C PHE A 292 17.84 -2.75 5.94
N ASN A 293 19.06 -2.75 6.48
CA ASN A 293 19.85 -1.52 6.66
C ASN A 293 20.12 -0.82 5.33
N ASN A 294 20.52 -1.55 4.29
CA ASN A 294 20.70 -1.00 2.95
C ASN A 294 19.40 -0.41 2.38
N SER A 295 18.28 -1.05 2.66
CA SER A 295 16.96 -0.55 2.27
C SER A 295 16.61 0.76 2.99
N ILE A 296 16.88 0.85 4.29
CA ILE A 296 16.73 2.09 5.07
C ILE A 296 17.53 3.23 4.44
N ASP A 297 18.79 3.00 4.14
CA ASP A 297 19.67 4.03 3.55
C ASP A 297 19.16 4.50 2.19
N ALA A 298 18.71 3.58 1.34
CA ALA A 298 18.16 3.89 0.02
C ALA A 298 16.85 4.70 0.10
N VAL A 299 15.96 4.37 1.04
CA VAL A 299 14.72 5.12 1.27
C VAL A 299 15.03 6.50 1.84
N LYS A 300 15.93 6.61 2.83
CA LYS A 300 16.39 7.90 3.37
C LYS A 300 16.98 8.78 2.26
N GLN A 301 17.83 8.23 1.40
CA GLN A 301 18.38 8.95 0.25
C GLN A 301 17.28 9.49 -0.67
N THR A 302 16.21 8.70 -0.87
CA THR A 302 15.05 9.16 -1.66
C THR A 302 14.30 10.28 -0.93
N ASN A 303 14.16 10.21 0.40
CA ASN A 303 13.49 11.25 1.20
C ASN A 303 14.20 12.61 1.17
N PHE A 304 15.53 12.66 0.94
CA PHE A 304 16.24 13.93 0.75
C PHE A 304 15.71 14.77 -0.42
N THR A 305 15.06 14.16 -1.40
CA THR A 305 14.43 14.89 -2.50
C THR A 305 13.20 15.70 -2.06
N LEU A 306 12.69 15.48 -0.84
CA LEU A 306 11.60 16.24 -0.23
C LEU A 306 12.07 17.52 0.46
N ASN A 307 13.38 17.81 0.52
CA ASN A 307 13.90 19.02 1.14
C ASN A 307 13.25 20.27 0.52
N GLY A 308 12.66 21.12 1.37
CA GLY A 308 11.90 22.29 0.95
C GLY A 308 10.43 22.04 0.59
N LEU A 309 9.95 20.80 0.64
CA LEU A 309 8.54 20.43 0.44
C LEU A 309 7.82 20.04 1.75
N ILE A 310 8.58 19.71 2.77
CA ILE A 310 8.12 19.38 4.13
C ILE A 310 8.04 20.65 4.97
#